data_258c4a44f74efada64b25002e62c0160
#
_entry.id   258c4a44f74efada64b25002e62c0160
#
_cell.length_a   1.000
_cell.length_b   1.000
_cell.length_c   1.000
_cell.angle_alpha   90.00
_cell.angle_beta   90.00
_cell.angle_gamma   90.00
#
_symmetry.space_group_name_H-M   'P 1'
#
loop_
_entity.id
_entity.type
_entity.pdbx_description
1 polymer ?
#
loop_
_entity_poly.entity_id
_entity_poly.type
_entity_poly.pdbx_seq_one_letter_code
_entity_poly.pdbx_strand_id
1 'polypeptide(L)'
;MADNAPQIQYRQEYVAVFEQHQSLLRDTVTTEAVIKGNQAVFLVAGSGSASAVTRGVNGMIAARADSNTQNTCTLQEWHDLVRKTGFNIFESQGNQRAIMQMTSLAVLNRKTDNLITTSLDTGTVAIGASGTLPTVGLMVNGQVKLQNASVPWDQNITLLAQPALLAYLMQAPEWSSADYGEMRPFAGKDPNGRDRPPAFRWLNMLVI
;
A
#
# COMPACT_ATOMS: atom_id res chain seq x y z
N MET A 1 -53.47 12.94 -36.61
CA MET A 1 -52.64 13.30 -35.45
C MET A 1 -51.59 12.21 -35.28
N ALA A 2 -50.35 12.53 -35.52
CA ALA A 2 -49.27 11.56 -35.30
C ALA A 2 -49.07 11.48 -33.81
N ASP A 3 -49.27 10.26 -33.28
CA ASP A 3 -49.01 9.95 -31.89
C ASP A 3 -47.49 9.86 -31.70
N ASN A 4 -46.90 10.95 -31.28
CA ASN A 4 -45.47 11.03 -30.95
C ASN A 4 -45.30 10.50 -29.52
N ALA A 5 -45.31 9.19 -29.36
CA ALA A 5 -44.83 8.57 -28.11
C ALA A 5 -43.29 8.50 -28.14
N PRO A 6 -42.58 9.39 -27.48
CA PRO A 6 -41.12 9.32 -27.46
C PRO A 6 -40.72 8.06 -26.77
N GLN A 7 -40.14 7.13 -27.52
CA GLN A 7 -39.60 5.91 -26.98
C GLN A 7 -38.27 6.22 -26.33
N ILE A 8 -38.24 6.26 -25.00
CA ILE A 8 -37.00 6.45 -24.23
C ILE A 8 -36.32 5.08 -24.16
N GLN A 9 -35.26 4.93 -24.93
CA GLN A 9 -34.43 3.73 -24.86
C GLN A 9 -33.38 3.92 -23.76
N TYR A 10 -33.53 3.21 -22.64
CA TYR A 10 -32.53 3.17 -21.59
C TYR A 10 -31.43 2.19 -21.94
N ARG A 11 -30.19 2.58 -21.68
CA ARG A 11 -29.05 1.69 -21.79
C ARG A 11 -29.13 0.67 -20.65
N GLN A 12 -29.13 -0.60 -20.99
CA GLN A 12 -29.19 -1.71 -20.00
C GLN A 12 -27.86 -1.94 -19.27
N GLU A 13 -26.77 -1.37 -19.79
CA GLU A 13 -25.43 -1.54 -19.23
C GLU A 13 -25.02 -0.31 -18.42
N TYR A 14 -24.60 -0.54 -17.20
CA TYR A 14 -23.96 0.48 -16.39
C TYR A 14 -22.50 0.60 -16.77
N VAL A 15 -22.06 1.82 -17.06
CA VAL A 15 -20.65 2.12 -17.22
C VAL A 15 -20.01 2.18 -15.83
N ALA A 16 -19.00 1.35 -15.58
CA ALA A 16 -18.25 1.41 -14.33
C ALA A 16 -17.58 2.79 -14.21
N VAL A 17 -17.72 3.41 -13.06
CA VAL A 17 -17.04 4.67 -12.75
C VAL A 17 -15.54 4.39 -12.62
N PHE A 18 -14.70 5.32 -13.08
CA PHE A 18 -13.26 5.26 -12.87
C PHE A 18 -12.94 5.52 -11.40
N GLU A 19 -13.03 4.46 -10.61
CA GLU A 19 -12.68 4.50 -9.19
C GLU A 19 -11.82 3.28 -8.83
N GLN A 20 -11.08 3.39 -7.71
CA GLN A 20 -10.29 2.29 -7.21
C GLN A 20 -11.19 1.18 -6.66
N HIS A 21 -11.21 0.04 -7.33
CA HIS A 21 -11.98 -1.14 -6.91
C HIS A 21 -11.17 -2.12 -6.06
N GLN A 22 -9.86 -2.12 -6.21
CA GLN A 22 -8.96 -3.04 -5.51
C GLN A 22 -8.10 -2.29 -4.49
N SER A 23 -7.74 -2.97 -3.40
CA SER A 23 -6.75 -2.46 -2.47
C SER A 23 -5.36 -2.53 -3.12
N LEU A 24 -4.62 -1.44 -3.07
CA LEU A 24 -3.25 -1.36 -3.59
C LEU A 24 -2.23 -1.76 -2.53
N LEU A 25 -2.53 -1.53 -1.26
CA LEU A 25 -1.58 -1.66 -0.17
C LEU A 25 -1.67 -2.98 0.59
N ARG A 26 -2.75 -3.75 0.40
CA ARG A 26 -2.95 -5.01 1.12
C ARG A 26 -1.80 -6.01 0.93
N ASP A 27 -1.22 -6.05 -0.27
CA ASP A 27 -0.14 -6.98 -0.61
C ASP A 27 1.24 -6.51 -0.09
N THR A 28 1.33 -5.28 0.43
CA THR A 28 2.58 -4.71 0.97
C THR A 28 2.77 -4.93 2.46
N VAL A 29 1.74 -5.42 3.13
CA VAL A 29 1.74 -5.66 4.58
C VAL A 29 1.56 -7.14 4.89
N THR A 30 2.07 -7.55 6.06
CA THR A 30 1.85 -8.91 6.56
C THR A 30 0.40 -9.08 6.99
N THR A 31 -0.26 -10.11 6.47
CA THR A 31 -1.66 -10.42 6.79
C THR A 31 -1.74 -11.72 7.60
N GLU A 32 -2.58 -11.70 8.65
CA GLU A 32 -2.91 -12.90 9.41
C GLU A 32 -4.23 -13.50 8.90
N ALA A 33 -4.19 -14.76 8.47
CA ALA A 33 -5.33 -15.40 7.83
C ALA A 33 -6.42 -15.87 8.80
N VAL A 34 -6.03 -16.22 10.03
CA VAL A 34 -6.95 -16.78 11.04
C VAL A 34 -6.72 -16.09 12.38
N ILE A 35 -7.70 -15.28 12.78
CA ILE A 35 -7.68 -14.60 14.07
C ILE A 35 -8.83 -15.14 14.92
N LYS A 36 -8.52 -15.53 16.16
CA LYS A 36 -9.52 -15.92 17.15
C LYS A 36 -9.62 -14.86 18.24
N GLY A 37 -10.81 -14.30 18.42
CA GLY A 37 -11.05 -13.23 19.38
C GLY A 37 -11.02 -11.85 18.75
N ASN A 38 -10.83 -10.80 19.55
CA ASN A 38 -10.87 -9.40 19.14
C ASN A 38 -9.50 -8.75 18.97
N GLN A 39 -8.42 -9.51 19.16
CA GLN A 39 -7.05 -9.01 19.07
C GLN A 39 -6.19 -9.96 18.26
N ALA A 40 -5.35 -9.37 17.42
CA ALA A 40 -4.24 -10.04 16.74
C ALA A 40 -2.94 -9.65 17.42
N VAL A 41 -2.09 -10.63 17.71
CA VAL A 41 -0.78 -10.44 18.34
C VAL A 41 0.31 -10.89 17.36
N PHE A 42 1.14 -9.94 16.96
CA PHE A 42 2.30 -10.20 16.11
C PHE A 42 3.55 -10.26 16.98
N LEU A 43 4.21 -11.41 16.98
CA LEU A 43 5.46 -11.63 17.70
C LEU A 43 6.62 -11.20 16.82
N VAL A 44 7.44 -10.29 17.32
CA VAL A 44 8.66 -9.85 16.66
C VAL A 44 9.85 -10.29 17.51
N ALA A 45 10.66 -11.18 16.95
CA ALA A 45 11.89 -11.63 17.57
C ALA A 45 13.08 -10.83 17.02
N GLY A 46 13.86 -10.26 17.90
CA GLY A 46 15.05 -9.47 17.56
C GLY A 46 16.28 -9.89 18.35
N SER A 47 17.45 -9.61 17.80
CA SER A 47 18.73 -9.81 18.50
C SER A 47 19.09 -8.65 19.44
N GLY A 48 18.31 -7.56 19.47
CA GLY A 48 18.61 -6.36 20.26
C GLY A 48 19.89 -5.66 19.86
N SER A 49 20.33 -5.79 18.60
CA SER A 49 21.64 -5.29 18.09
C SER A 49 22.85 -5.89 18.83
N ALA A 50 22.70 -7.08 19.39
CA ALA A 50 23.78 -7.75 20.10
C ALA A 50 24.88 -8.21 19.13
N SER A 51 26.13 -8.05 19.57
CA SER A 51 27.29 -8.53 18.85
C SER A 51 27.73 -9.91 19.36
N ALA A 52 28.34 -10.71 18.50
CA ALA A 52 28.96 -11.94 18.89
C ALA A 52 30.17 -11.70 19.82
N VAL A 53 30.31 -12.52 20.82
CA VAL A 53 31.39 -12.42 21.80
C VAL A 53 32.32 -13.61 21.69
N THR A 54 33.61 -13.40 21.99
CA THR A 54 34.58 -14.46 22.07
C THR A 54 34.51 -15.16 23.43
N ARG A 55 35.03 -16.40 23.49
CA ARG A 55 35.18 -17.14 24.74
C ARG A 55 36.09 -16.40 25.70
N GLY A 56 35.67 -16.24 26.95
CA GLY A 56 36.49 -15.68 28.01
C GLY A 56 37.64 -16.60 28.42
N VAL A 57 38.56 -16.08 29.23
CA VAL A 57 39.79 -16.79 29.70
C VAL A 57 39.45 -18.11 30.36
N ASN A 58 38.33 -18.21 31.07
CA ASN A 58 37.85 -19.42 31.73
C ASN A 58 37.00 -20.33 30.84
N GLY A 59 36.97 -20.09 29.54
CA GLY A 59 36.19 -20.85 28.58
C GLY A 59 34.67 -20.59 28.62
N MET A 60 34.19 -19.66 29.42
CA MET A 60 32.80 -19.30 29.53
C MET A 60 32.39 -18.30 28.41
N ILE A 61 31.20 -18.52 27.84
CA ILE A 61 30.58 -17.64 26.88
C ILE A 61 29.43 -16.91 27.58
N ALA A 62 29.41 -15.59 27.52
CA ALA A 62 28.32 -14.80 28.10
C ALA A 62 27.01 -15.10 27.38
N ALA A 63 25.95 -15.39 28.12
CA ALA A 63 24.64 -15.57 27.55
C ALA A 63 24.09 -14.22 27.03
N ARG A 64 23.49 -14.25 25.85
CA ARG A 64 22.80 -13.09 25.27
C ARG A 64 21.34 -13.10 25.71
N ALA A 65 20.81 -11.94 26.06
CA ALA A 65 19.38 -11.73 26.20
C ALA A 65 18.72 -11.55 24.83
N ASP A 66 17.59 -12.20 24.60
CA ASP A 66 16.78 -11.98 23.41
C ASP A 66 15.89 -10.74 23.56
N SER A 67 15.68 -10.04 22.45
CA SER A 67 14.76 -8.91 22.38
C SER A 67 13.49 -9.33 21.62
N ASN A 68 12.55 -9.91 22.36
CA ASN A 68 11.26 -10.32 21.81
C ASN A 68 10.19 -9.30 22.20
N THR A 69 9.49 -8.77 21.21
CA THR A 69 8.42 -7.80 21.41
C THR A 69 7.10 -8.34 20.86
N GLN A 70 6.00 -7.88 21.42
CA GLN A 70 4.65 -8.20 20.98
C GLN A 70 3.98 -6.92 20.50
N ASN A 71 3.52 -6.92 19.27
CA ASN A 71 2.69 -5.87 18.71
C ASN A 71 1.24 -6.37 18.67
N THR A 72 0.36 -5.70 19.42
CA THR A 72 -1.05 -6.07 19.50
C THR A 72 -1.89 -5.11 18.67
N CYS A 73 -2.73 -5.67 17.81
CA CYS A 73 -3.72 -4.92 17.04
C CYS A 73 -5.13 -5.35 17.47
N THR A 74 -5.96 -4.38 17.83
CA THR A 74 -7.38 -4.63 18.15
C THR A 74 -8.19 -4.56 16.88
N LEU A 75 -9.01 -5.59 16.64
CA LEU A 75 -9.89 -5.64 15.48
C LEU A 75 -11.00 -4.58 15.63
N GLN A 76 -11.29 -3.92 14.53
CA GLN A 76 -12.40 -2.99 14.39
C GLN A 76 -13.31 -3.45 13.26
N GLU A 77 -14.60 -3.32 13.49
CA GLU A 77 -15.61 -3.70 12.52
C GLU A 77 -15.98 -2.48 11.66
N TRP A 78 -15.93 -2.66 10.35
CA TRP A 78 -16.26 -1.64 9.38
C TRP A 78 -17.37 -2.14 8.45
N HIS A 79 -18.41 -1.32 8.28
CA HIS A 79 -19.58 -1.64 7.49
C HIS A 79 -19.78 -0.63 6.38
N ASP A 80 -20.27 -1.12 5.27
CA ASP A 80 -20.88 -0.31 4.22
C ASP A 80 -22.33 -0.77 4.02
N LEU A 81 -23.28 0.16 4.12
CA LEU A 81 -24.70 -0.13 4.00
C LEU A 81 -25.33 0.66 2.88
N VAL A 82 -25.65 -0.02 1.79
CA VAL A 82 -26.44 0.55 0.70
C VAL A 82 -27.86 0.02 0.78
N ARG A 83 -28.86 0.92 0.89
CA ARG A 83 -30.28 0.57 0.90
C ARG A 83 -30.93 1.03 -0.39
N LYS A 84 -31.65 0.11 -1.03
CA LYS A 84 -32.53 0.38 -2.16
C LYS A 84 -33.92 -0.17 -1.86
N THR A 85 -34.94 0.59 -2.21
CA THR A 85 -36.33 0.11 -2.09
C THR A 85 -36.64 -0.85 -3.21
N GLY A 86 -37.62 -1.75 -3.00
CA GLY A 86 -38.08 -2.67 -4.05
C GLY A 86 -38.58 -1.92 -5.29
N PHE A 87 -39.17 -0.73 -5.11
CA PHE A 87 -39.61 0.12 -6.21
C PHE A 87 -38.42 0.63 -7.04
N ASN A 88 -37.34 1.10 -6.39
CA ASN A 88 -36.13 1.54 -7.10
C ASN A 88 -35.46 0.41 -7.87
N ILE A 89 -35.51 -0.83 -7.35
CA ILE A 89 -34.99 -2.00 -8.06
C ILE A 89 -35.86 -2.33 -9.27
N PHE A 90 -37.18 -2.23 -9.13
CA PHE A 90 -38.11 -2.47 -10.21
C PHE A 90 -38.00 -1.42 -11.32
N GLU A 91 -37.86 -0.15 -10.97
CA GLU A 91 -37.73 0.97 -11.92
C GLU A 91 -36.38 0.97 -12.64
N SER A 92 -35.32 0.49 -11.97
CA SER A 92 -33.98 0.45 -12.55
C SER A 92 -33.79 -0.77 -13.44
N GLN A 93 -33.45 -0.55 -14.68
CA GLN A 93 -33.04 -1.60 -15.60
C GLN A 93 -31.58 -1.97 -15.33
N GLY A 94 -31.32 -3.22 -14.95
CA GLY A 94 -29.98 -3.73 -14.72
C GLY A 94 -29.82 -4.52 -13.42
N ASN A 95 -28.70 -5.22 -13.27
CA ASN A 95 -28.42 -6.03 -12.08
C ASN A 95 -27.96 -5.16 -10.91
N GLN A 96 -28.92 -4.53 -10.23
CA GLN A 96 -28.65 -3.63 -9.10
C GLN A 96 -27.89 -4.30 -7.95
N ARG A 97 -28.09 -5.60 -7.74
CA ARG A 97 -27.38 -6.36 -6.71
C ARG A 97 -25.88 -6.45 -7.00
N ALA A 98 -25.51 -6.78 -8.23
CA ALA A 98 -24.11 -6.87 -8.63
C ALA A 98 -23.42 -5.50 -8.53
N ILE A 99 -24.11 -4.42 -8.92
CA ILE A 99 -23.58 -3.05 -8.80
C ILE A 99 -23.35 -2.67 -7.34
N MET A 100 -24.30 -2.95 -6.46
CA MET A 100 -24.16 -2.68 -5.03
C MET A 100 -22.99 -3.46 -4.42
N GLN A 101 -22.83 -4.74 -4.78
CA GLN A 101 -21.70 -5.55 -4.30
C GLN A 101 -20.36 -4.99 -4.78
N MET A 102 -20.26 -4.60 -6.04
CA MET A 102 -19.02 -4.03 -6.61
C MET A 102 -18.66 -2.69 -5.94
N THR A 103 -19.62 -1.80 -5.76
CA THR A 103 -19.37 -0.50 -5.12
C THR A 103 -19.03 -0.64 -3.64
N SER A 104 -19.72 -1.53 -2.90
CA SER A 104 -19.40 -1.79 -1.50
C SER A 104 -18.01 -2.42 -1.33
N LEU A 105 -17.61 -3.31 -2.23
CA LEU A 105 -16.26 -3.88 -2.22
C LEU A 105 -15.20 -2.79 -2.44
N ALA A 106 -15.44 -1.87 -3.38
CA ALA A 106 -14.55 -0.75 -3.63
C ALA A 106 -14.40 0.17 -2.39
N VAL A 107 -15.50 0.46 -1.69
CA VAL A 107 -15.50 1.26 -0.45
C VAL A 107 -14.67 0.58 0.64
N LEU A 108 -14.85 -0.72 0.87
CA LEU A 108 -14.11 -1.48 1.88
C LEU A 108 -12.62 -1.57 1.54
N ASN A 109 -12.27 -1.75 0.28
CA ASN A 109 -10.87 -1.80 -0.16
C ASN A 109 -10.17 -0.44 0.04
N ARG A 110 -10.83 0.67 -0.33
CA ARG A 110 -10.31 2.03 -0.06
C ARG A 110 -10.16 2.28 1.44
N LYS A 111 -11.09 1.77 2.27
CA LYS A 111 -10.97 1.88 3.72
C LYS A 111 -9.77 1.12 4.25
N THR A 112 -9.48 -0.07 3.71
CA THR A 112 -8.30 -0.85 4.06
C THR A 112 -7.01 -0.08 3.75
N ASP A 113 -6.90 0.49 2.54
CA ASP A 113 -5.75 1.30 2.15
C ASP A 113 -5.58 2.53 3.05
N ASN A 114 -6.68 3.20 3.39
CA ASN A 114 -6.67 4.35 4.29
C ASN A 114 -6.19 3.98 5.71
N LEU A 115 -6.60 2.83 6.24
CA LEU A 115 -6.14 2.36 7.55
C LEU A 115 -4.64 2.05 7.55
N ILE A 116 -4.13 1.43 6.48
CA ILE A 116 -2.70 1.15 6.31
C ILE A 116 -1.92 2.47 6.26
N THR A 117 -2.36 3.42 5.42
CA THR A 117 -1.71 4.74 5.31
C THR A 117 -1.72 5.49 6.63
N THR A 118 -2.85 5.52 7.34
CA THR A 118 -2.97 6.17 8.65
C THR A 118 -2.04 5.53 9.67
N SER A 119 -1.89 4.21 9.64
CA SER A 119 -0.96 3.49 10.53
C SER A 119 0.49 3.83 10.21
N LEU A 120 0.86 3.93 8.94
CA LEU A 120 2.21 4.30 8.51
C LEU A 120 2.56 5.75 8.89
N ASP A 121 1.60 6.66 8.86
CA ASP A 121 1.79 8.07 9.23
C ASP A 121 2.12 8.26 10.73
N THR A 122 1.88 7.25 11.56
CA THR A 122 2.30 7.24 12.96
C THR A 122 3.79 6.92 13.15
N GLY A 123 4.52 6.64 12.09
CA GLY A 123 5.95 6.33 12.13
C GLY A 123 6.78 7.48 12.69
N THR A 124 7.71 7.16 13.60
CA THR A 124 8.53 8.16 14.32
C THR A 124 9.77 8.61 13.56
N VAL A 125 10.16 7.87 12.50
CA VAL A 125 11.37 8.18 11.71
C VAL A 125 10.98 9.05 10.53
N ALA A 126 11.16 10.35 10.65
CA ALA A 126 10.91 11.30 9.59
C ALA A 126 12.16 11.58 8.76
N ILE A 127 11.98 11.84 7.47
CA ILE A 127 13.00 12.27 6.52
C ILE A 127 12.57 13.63 5.99
N GLY A 128 13.36 14.66 6.29
CA GLY A 128 13.00 16.04 5.98
C GLY A 128 11.99 16.65 6.96
N ALA A 129 11.78 17.94 6.85
CA ALA A 129 10.79 18.68 7.62
C ALA A 129 9.46 18.73 6.88
N SER A 130 8.37 18.90 7.62
CA SER A 130 7.05 19.11 7.03
C SER A 130 7.09 20.33 6.09
N GLY A 131 6.53 20.17 4.87
CA GLY A 131 6.56 21.22 3.85
C GLY A 131 7.82 21.29 3.00
N THR A 132 8.80 20.40 3.22
CA THR A 132 9.99 20.32 2.37
C THR A 132 9.60 19.72 1.01
N LEU A 133 10.04 20.37 -0.07
CA LEU A 133 9.83 19.83 -1.42
C LEU A 133 10.56 18.48 -1.57
N PRO A 134 9.92 17.50 -2.17
CA PRO A 134 10.54 16.20 -2.41
C PRO A 134 11.64 16.33 -3.46
N THR A 135 12.85 15.98 -3.08
CA THR A 135 14.02 15.94 -3.99
C THR A 135 14.54 14.51 -4.07
N VAL A 136 15.29 14.19 -5.13
CA VAL A 136 15.97 12.91 -5.25
C VAL A 136 16.91 12.70 -4.06
N GLY A 137 17.61 13.76 -3.62
CA GLY A 137 18.47 13.72 -2.43
C GLY A 137 17.70 13.33 -1.15
N LEU A 138 16.46 13.76 -1.00
CA LEU A 138 15.62 13.37 0.14
C LEU A 138 15.31 11.85 0.12
N MET A 139 15.03 11.29 -1.06
CA MET A 139 14.80 9.86 -1.24
C MET A 139 16.04 9.03 -0.93
N VAL A 140 17.21 9.48 -1.42
CA VAL A 140 18.50 8.84 -1.12
C VAL A 140 18.80 8.90 0.39
N ASN A 141 18.51 10.00 1.07
CA ASN A 141 18.64 10.09 2.53
C ASN A 141 17.73 9.09 3.26
N GLY A 142 16.53 8.82 2.72
CA GLY A 142 15.66 7.77 3.23
C GLY A 142 16.30 6.40 3.14
N GLN A 143 16.85 6.10 1.98
CA GLN A 143 17.58 4.86 1.74
C GLN A 143 18.76 4.71 2.71
N VAL A 144 19.56 5.75 2.89
CA VAL A 144 20.70 5.75 3.83
C VAL A 144 20.23 5.49 5.26
N LYS A 145 19.12 6.09 5.70
CA LYS A 145 18.57 5.82 7.04
C LYS A 145 18.16 4.37 7.23
N LEU A 146 17.53 3.76 6.23
CA LEU A 146 17.15 2.34 6.27
C LEU A 146 18.39 1.44 6.34
N GLN A 147 19.41 1.74 5.54
CA GLN A 147 20.67 0.98 5.55
C GLN A 147 21.41 1.11 6.88
N ASN A 148 21.46 2.31 7.46
CA ASN A 148 22.06 2.52 8.77
C ASN A 148 21.30 1.81 9.90
N ALA A 149 20.02 1.58 9.72
CA ALA A 149 19.20 0.74 10.62
C ALA A 149 19.35 -0.77 10.34
N SER A 150 20.29 -1.17 9.48
CA SER A 150 20.52 -2.56 9.09
C SER A 150 19.31 -3.29 8.54
N VAL A 151 18.42 -2.56 7.87
CA VAL A 151 17.27 -3.15 7.17
C VAL A 151 17.80 -3.98 5.99
N PRO A 152 17.41 -5.28 5.86
CA PRO A 152 17.85 -6.11 4.76
C PRO A 152 17.44 -5.50 3.42
N TRP A 153 18.39 -5.43 2.49
CA TRP A 153 18.16 -4.87 1.15
C TRP A 153 17.75 -6.01 0.19
N ASP A 154 16.66 -6.69 0.52
CA ASP A 154 16.16 -7.90 -0.16
C ASP A 154 15.09 -7.61 -1.22
N GLN A 155 14.93 -6.37 -1.63
CA GLN A 155 13.94 -5.91 -2.59
C GLN A 155 12.47 -5.93 -2.10
N ASN A 156 12.22 -6.17 -0.82
CA ASN A 156 10.88 -6.15 -0.22
C ASN A 156 10.52 -4.77 0.39
N ILE A 157 11.32 -3.75 0.09
CA ILE A 157 11.04 -2.39 0.55
C ILE A 157 10.06 -1.74 -0.43
N THR A 158 8.94 -1.27 0.10
CA THR A 158 7.91 -0.57 -0.66
C THR A 158 7.92 0.92 -0.32
N LEU A 159 7.97 1.75 -1.34
CA LEU A 159 7.82 3.21 -1.22
C LEU A 159 6.41 3.60 -1.63
N LEU A 160 5.65 4.15 -0.71
CA LEU A 160 4.36 4.77 -1.02
C LEU A 160 4.58 6.19 -1.48
N ALA A 161 4.23 6.46 -2.72
CA ALA A 161 4.40 7.78 -3.32
C ALA A 161 3.04 8.40 -3.66
N GLN A 162 2.77 9.58 -3.14
CA GLN A 162 1.63 10.35 -3.60
C GLN A 162 1.87 10.81 -5.05
N PRO A 163 0.80 10.92 -5.88
CA PRO A 163 0.92 11.37 -7.27
C PRO A 163 1.65 12.71 -7.43
N ALA A 164 1.48 13.63 -6.48
CA ALA A 164 2.18 14.91 -6.46
C ALA A 164 3.69 14.75 -6.28
N LEU A 165 4.13 13.84 -5.41
CA LEU A 165 5.54 13.50 -5.22
C LEU A 165 6.12 12.92 -6.51
N LEU A 166 5.42 11.99 -7.14
CA LEU A 166 5.85 11.36 -8.38
C LEU A 166 5.99 12.39 -9.51
N ALA A 167 4.98 13.26 -9.69
CA ALA A 167 5.02 14.31 -10.70
C ALA A 167 6.21 15.27 -10.51
N TYR A 168 6.59 15.56 -9.27
CA TYR A 168 7.74 16.39 -8.95
C TYR A 168 9.06 15.69 -9.25
N LEU A 169 9.19 14.42 -8.86
CA LEU A 169 10.39 13.61 -9.14
C LEU A 169 10.61 13.43 -10.64
N MET A 170 9.58 13.30 -11.44
CA MET A 170 9.66 13.18 -12.89
C MET A 170 10.26 14.42 -13.57
N GLN A 171 10.23 15.58 -12.92
CA GLN A 171 10.86 16.82 -13.41
C GLN A 171 12.34 16.91 -13.06
N ALA A 172 12.83 16.04 -12.18
CA ALA A 172 14.25 16.03 -11.82
C ALA A 172 15.11 15.51 -12.99
N PRO A 173 16.23 16.16 -13.32
CA PRO A 173 17.10 15.75 -14.42
C PRO A 173 17.67 14.34 -14.23
N GLU A 174 17.92 13.93 -12.98
CA GLU A 174 18.40 12.59 -12.63
C GLU A 174 17.38 11.50 -12.98
N TRP A 175 16.11 11.85 -13.06
CA TRP A 175 15.03 10.95 -13.40
C TRP A 175 14.77 10.91 -14.91
N SER A 176 14.87 12.05 -15.58
CA SER A 176 14.52 12.21 -16.99
C SER A 176 15.67 11.94 -17.95
N SER A 177 16.92 12.03 -17.49
CA SER A 177 18.10 11.88 -18.35
C SER A 177 18.32 10.45 -18.80
N ALA A 178 18.64 10.30 -20.09
CA ALA A 178 18.98 9.00 -20.68
C ALA A 178 20.34 8.46 -20.22
N ASP A 179 21.21 9.33 -19.68
CA ASP A 179 22.54 8.96 -19.22
C ASP A 179 22.52 8.14 -17.92
N TYR A 180 21.43 8.21 -17.16
CA TYR A 180 21.18 7.37 -15.98
C TYR A 180 20.54 6.00 -16.37
N GLY A 181 20.63 5.63 -17.58
CA GLY A 181 20.50 4.36 -18.29
C GLY A 181 19.35 3.44 -17.88
N GLU A 182 19.58 2.52 -17.00
CA GLU A 182 18.65 1.42 -16.69
C GLU A 182 17.55 1.76 -15.66
N MET A 183 17.57 2.95 -15.09
CA MET A 183 16.64 3.37 -14.05
C MET A 183 15.40 4.12 -14.59
N ARG A 184 14.98 3.85 -15.81
CA ARG A 184 13.75 4.47 -16.36
C ARG A 184 12.53 3.97 -15.59
N PRO A 185 11.80 4.85 -14.90
CA PRO A 185 10.70 4.45 -14.02
C PRO A 185 9.51 3.83 -14.75
N PHE A 186 9.41 4.02 -16.07
CA PHE A 186 8.29 3.53 -16.89
C PHE A 186 8.58 2.27 -17.70
N ALA A 187 9.77 1.67 -17.58
CA ALA A 187 10.15 0.47 -18.32
C ALA A 187 10.00 -0.83 -17.50
N GLY A 188 9.39 -0.77 -16.33
CA GLY A 188 9.41 -1.87 -15.39
C GLY A 188 8.20 -2.79 -15.49
N LYS A 189 8.49 -4.07 -15.58
CA LYS A 189 7.56 -5.13 -15.19
C LYS A 189 7.64 -5.32 -13.68
N ASP A 190 6.51 -5.64 -13.04
CA ASP A 190 6.46 -6.14 -11.67
C ASP A 190 7.49 -7.27 -11.48
N PRO A 191 8.07 -7.48 -10.29
CA PRO A 191 8.97 -8.61 -9.99
C PRO A 191 8.44 -9.97 -10.43
N ASN A 192 7.14 -10.09 -10.59
CA ASN A 192 6.45 -11.30 -11.05
C ASN A 192 6.16 -11.31 -12.58
N GLY A 193 6.71 -10.35 -13.33
CA GLY A 193 6.55 -10.27 -14.79
C GLY A 193 5.20 -9.77 -15.27
N ARG A 194 4.35 -9.24 -14.39
CA ARG A 194 3.02 -8.70 -14.71
C ARG A 194 3.09 -7.22 -15.02
N ASP A 195 2.39 -6.78 -16.07
CA ASP A 195 2.18 -5.37 -16.36
C ASP A 195 1.20 -4.78 -15.31
N ARG A 196 1.72 -4.28 -14.20
CA ARG A 196 0.93 -3.53 -13.21
C ARG A 196 1.28 -2.04 -13.34
N PRO A 197 0.44 -1.22 -13.88
CA PRO A 197 0.49 0.21 -13.61
C PRO A 197 -0.12 0.45 -12.20
N PRO A 198 0.48 1.25 -11.31
CA PRO A 198 1.64 2.12 -11.47
C PRO A 198 2.87 1.70 -10.64
N ALA A 199 3.08 0.41 -10.39
CA ALA A 199 4.22 -0.03 -9.61
C ALA A 199 5.48 -0.15 -10.49
N PHE A 200 6.53 0.58 -10.12
CA PHE A 200 7.84 0.49 -10.76
C PHE A 200 8.94 0.39 -9.68
N ARG A 201 10.10 -0.09 -10.07
CA ARG A 201 11.26 -0.14 -9.16
C ARG A 201 12.14 1.07 -9.34
N TRP A 202 12.49 1.71 -8.25
CA TRP A 202 13.44 2.79 -8.19
C TRP A 202 14.31 2.66 -6.93
N LEU A 203 15.61 2.82 -7.08
CA LEU A 203 16.58 2.64 -5.99
C LEU A 203 16.36 1.32 -5.21
N ASN A 204 16.06 0.23 -5.92
CA ASN A 204 15.71 -1.07 -5.36
C ASN A 204 14.45 -1.11 -4.46
N MET A 205 13.64 -0.06 -4.48
CA MET A 205 12.35 -0.01 -3.79
C MET A 205 11.21 -0.19 -4.79
N LEU A 206 10.16 -0.90 -4.40
CA LEU A 206 8.91 -0.94 -5.15
C LEU A 206 8.13 0.34 -4.84
N VAL A 207 7.84 1.13 -5.87
CA VAL A 207 7.05 2.38 -5.74
C VAL A 207 5.60 2.07 -6.09
N ILE A 208 4.69 2.39 -5.20
CA ILE A 208 3.24 2.22 -5.35
C ILE A 208 2.54 3.55 -5.09
#